data_4f5af1674e2a7a143c9a3ac281282ce3
#
_entry.id   4f5af1674e2a7a143c9a3ac281282ce3
#
_cell.length_a   1.000
_cell.length_b   1.000
_cell.length_c   1.000
_cell.angle_alpha   90.00
_cell.angle_beta   90.00
_cell.angle_gamma   90.00
#
_symmetry.space_group_name_H-M   'P 1'
#
loop_
_entity.id
_entity.type
_entity.pdbx_description
1 polymer ?
#
loop_
_entity_poly.entity_id
_entity_poly.type
_entity_poly.pdbx_seq_one_letter_code
_entity_poly.pdbx_strand_id
1 'polypeptide(L)'
;MSTTGAKFDYDLAVIGGGSGGYAAARTAAADGLKTVVLEGGEEVGGLCILRGCMPSKALLYAAEVLHLASHADLWGIRADNVTFDFAQVMARKNALIKDFADYRRQQLAGGKFKFLRALARFADPHTLELSTGDKLTAANFVIATGSVVAPPPLPQLEDVGYLTSDTALSLARLPKSLIVLGGGPVAVELAQFFARFRVRVTLVQRSAHVLSKLDDDTTGELEKVFRREGIHLYTGTKPLDARRVEDGKEVALEHNGQTVRVRAEEILFALGRVPNIASLGLEDIGVQVEDRRIVTNDQMQTSLPHIYAVGDCTGLNEIVHIAIQQGEVAAHNAAHSDRMKQMDYRLLTEVVFTEPQVAVVGLTEKSARAASRPYLAASYPFSDHGKSLIMEAKDGFVKLLADPASGEIIGGCCVGPVGGELIHEIIAAMHKRMTVHELAAMPHYHPTLAEIWAYPAEELADKCGR
;
A
#
# COMPACT_ATOMS: atom_id res chain seq x y z
N MET A 1 20.23 -13.63 -43.66
CA MET A 1 18.90 -13.54 -44.29
C MET A 1 18.15 -12.51 -43.48
N SER A 2 17.85 -11.35 -44.05
CA SER A 2 17.12 -10.27 -43.41
C SER A 2 15.67 -10.72 -43.23
N THR A 3 15.25 -11.03 -41.98
CA THR A 3 13.84 -11.17 -41.65
C THR A 3 13.24 -9.78 -41.78
N THR A 4 12.34 -9.58 -42.72
CA THR A 4 11.45 -8.42 -42.80
C THR A 4 10.59 -8.43 -41.51
N GLY A 5 11.08 -7.77 -40.47
CA GLY A 5 10.37 -7.60 -39.22
C GLY A 5 9.03 -6.91 -39.48
N ALA A 6 7.97 -7.43 -38.95
CA ALA A 6 6.65 -6.80 -38.95
C ALA A 6 6.83 -5.35 -38.42
N LYS A 7 6.39 -4.36 -39.21
CA LYS A 7 6.52 -2.95 -38.82
C LYS A 7 5.35 -2.61 -37.90
N PHE A 8 5.62 -2.60 -36.57
CA PHE A 8 4.67 -2.14 -35.59
C PHE A 8 4.56 -0.62 -35.53
N ASP A 9 3.44 -0.11 -35.06
CA ASP A 9 3.23 1.35 -34.86
C ASP A 9 4.15 1.88 -33.76
N TYR A 10 4.40 1.04 -32.71
CA TYR A 10 5.24 1.36 -31.54
C TYR A 10 6.16 0.19 -31.17
N ASP A 11 7.27 0.51 -30.53
CA ASP A 11 8.16 -0.49 -29.95
C ASP A 11 7.60 -0.99 -28.61
N LEU A 12 6.93 -0.08 -27.85
CA LEU A 12 6.28 -0.38 -26.58
C LEU A 12 4.93 0.33 -26.45
N ALA A 13 3.88 -0.41 -26.09
CA ALA A 13 2.61 0.13 -25.66
C ALA A 13 2.40 -0.14 -24.15
N VAL A 14 2.14 0.93 -23.38
CA VAL A 14 1.86 0.88 -21.94
C VAL A 14 0.36 1.07 -21.71
N ILE A 15 -0.31 0.13 -21.08
CA ILE A 15 -1.74 0.16 -20.79
C ILE A 15 -1.95 0.57 -19.33
N GLY A 16 -2.33 1.84 -19.10
CA GLY A 16 -2.49 2.48 -17.81
C GLY A 16 -1.41 3.53 -17.52
N GLY A 17 -1.84 4.75 -17.20
CA GLY A 17 -0.99 5.92 -16.90
C GLY A 17 -0.73 6.15 -15.40
N GLY A 18 -0.97 5.13 -14.55
CA GLY A 18 -0.65 5.16 -13.12
C GLY A 18 0.85 5.18 -12.85
N SER A 19 1.26 5.01 -11.59
CA SER A 19 2.67 5.13 -11.19
C SER A 19 3.59 4.14 -11.90
N GLY A 20 3.20 2.87 -11.98
CA GLY A 20 3.98 1.84 -12.68
C GLY A 20 4.05 2.08 -14.19
N GLY A 21 2.91 2.42 -14.83
CA GLY A 21 2.88 2.69 -16.26
C GLY A 21 3.64 3.94 -16.66
N TYR A 22 3.55 5.01 -15.88
CA TYR A 22 4.36 6.21 -16.10
C TYR A 22 5.88 5.92 -15.97
N ALA A 23 6.27 5.14 -14.95
CA ALA A 23 7.65 4.72 -14.77
C ALA A 23 8.14 3.89 -15.97
N ALA A 24 7.34 2.93 -16.44
CA ALA A 24 7.64 2.14 -17.63
C ALA A 24 7.82 3.03 -18.88
N ALA A 25 6.89 3.96 -19.12
CA ALA A 25 6.92 4.82 -20.29
C ALA A 25 8.13 5.74 -20.32
N ARG A 26 8.47 6.39 -19.19
CA ARG A 26 9.65 7.27 -19.12
C ARG A 26 10.96 6.51 -19.31
N THR A 27 11.07 5.30 -18.73
CA THR A 27 12.25 4.44 -18.87
C THR A 27 12.42 3.97 -20.30
N ALA A 28 11.35 3.43 -20.91
CA ALA A 28 11.38 3.00 -22.31
C ALA A 28 11.76 4.14 -23.27
N ALA A 29 11.18 5.32 -23.06
CA ALA A 29 11.51 6.50 -23.88
C ALA A 29 12.95 6.98 -23.67
N ALA A 30 13.52 6.83 -22.46
CA ALA A 30 14.93 7.13 -22.17
C ALA A 30 15.86 6.12 -22.85
N ASP A 31 15.45 4.86 -22.98
CA ASP A 31 16.15 3.80 -23.70
C ASP A 31 15.93 3.87 -25.23
N GLY A 32 15.23 4.88 -25.74
CA GLY A 32 15.04 5.17 -27.16
C GLY A 32 13.87 4.44 -27.83
N LEU A 33 13.02 3.74 -27.10
CA LEU A 33 11.86 3.05 -27.66
C LEU A 33 10.75 4.06 -28.07
N LYS A 34 10.17 3.87 -29.26
CA LYS A 34 8.95 4.56 -29.68
C LYS A 34 7.78 4.07 -28.85
N THR A 35 7.41 4.85 -27.82
CA THR A 35 6.49 4.44 -26.77
C THR A 35 5.15 5.16 -26.85
N VAL A 36 4.05 4.44 -26.55
CA VAL A 36 2.71 5.01 -26.34
C VAL A 36 2.17 4.61 -24.97
N VAL A 37 1.48 5.53 -24.29
CA VAL A 37 0.73 5.29 -23.06
C VAL A 37 -0.76 5.43 -23.35
N LEU A 38 -1.53 4.43 -22.97
CA LEU A 38 -2.99 4.38 -23.11
C LEU A 38 -3.62 4.53 -21.71
N GLU A 39 -4.46 5.55 -21.54
CA GLU A 39 -5.17 5.80 -20.28
C GLU A 39 -6.66 5.99 -20.54
N GLY A 40 -7.45 5.02 -20.09
CA GLY A 40 -8.89 4.99 -20.31
C GLY A 40 -9.75 5.51 -19.15
N GLY A 41 -9.15 5.79 -17.98
CA GLY A 41 -9.87 6.32 -16.82
C GLY A 41 -10.41 7.74 -17.07
N GLU A 42 -11.54 8.13 -16.47
CA GLU A 42 -12.05 9.51 -16.56
C GLU A 42 -11.02 10.53 -16.10
N GLU A 43 -10.37 10.24 -14.97
CA GLU A 43 -9.32 11.06 -14.38
C GLU A 43 -7.93 10.46 -14.66
N VAL A 44 -6.96 11.33 -14.84
CA VAL A 44 -5.56 10.97 -15.06
C VAL A 44 -4.75 11.20 -13.79
N GLY A 45 -4.00 10.20 -13.35
CA GLY A 45 -3.18 10.30 -12.14
C GLY A 45 -2.90 8.95 -11.49
N GLY A 46 -3.74 7.97 -11.78
CA GLY A 46 -3.69 6.64 -11.17
C GLY A 46 -4.22 6.62 -9.73
N LEU A 47 -4.45 5.43 -9.20
CA LEU A 47 -5.08 5.21 -7.90
C LEU A 47 -4.37 5.96 -6.77
N CYS A 48 -3.04 5.89 -6.68
CA CYS A 48 -2.26 6.49 -5.60
C CYS A 48 -2.51 7.99 -5.45
N ILE A 49 -2.52 8.74 -6.56
CA ILE A 49 -2.73 10.19 -6.53
C ILE A 49 -4.20 10.52 -6.27
N LEU A 50 -5.12 9.85 -6.96
CA LEU A 50 -6.51 10.26 -7.01
C LEU A 50 -7.35 9.76 -5.82
N ARG A 51 -7.16 8.48 -5.42
CA ARG A 51 -8.05 7.76 -4.48
C ARG A 51 -7.32 6.82 -3.54
N GLY A 52 -5.99 6.95 -3.39
CA GLY A 52 -5.15 6.07 -2.58
C GLY A 52 -4.25 6.83 -1.61
N CYS A 53 -2.94 6.72 -1.82
CA CYS A 53 -1.91 7.19 -0.90
C CYS A 53 -2.02 8.67 -0.58
N MET A 54 -2.12 9.54 -1.61
CA MET A 54 -2.04 10.98 -1.38
C MET A 54 -3.24 11.54 -0.62
N PRO A 55 -4.52 11.26 -1.02
CA PRO A 55 -5.65 11.75 -0.27
C PRO A 55 -5.75 11.16 1.13
N SER A 56 -5.45 9.86 1.33
CA SER A 56 -5.50 9.25 2.66
C SER A 56 -4.45 9.85 3.59
N LYS A 57 -3.20 10.03 3.16
CA LYS A 57 -2.13 10.60 3.99
C LYS A 57 -2.36 12.08 4.30
N ALA A 58 -2.96 12.85 3.38
CA ALA A 58 -3.38 14.22 3.66
C ALA A 58 -4.43 14.30 4.79
N LEU A 59 -5.36 13.34 4.83
CA LEU A 59 -6.39 13.26 5.87
C LEU A 59 -5.85 12.70 7.18
N LEU A 60 -5.01 11.66 7.14
CA LEU A 60 -4.36 11.07 8.32
C LEU A 60 -3.48 12.11 9.04
N TYR A 61 -2.72 12.91 8.29
CA TYR A 61 -1.92 13.99 8.91
C TYR A 61 -2.81 15.06 9.57
N ALA A 62 -3.96 15.39 8.99
CA ALA A 62 -4.92 16.30 9.63
C ALA A 62 -5.49 15.70 10.93
N ALA A 63 -5.72 14.38 10.96
CA ALA A 63 -6.16 13.66 12.16
C ALA A 63 -5.07 13.64 13.26
N GLU A 64 -3.80 13.48 12.87
CA GLU A 64 -2.65 13.56 13.77
C GLU A 64 -2.54 14.95 14.40
N VAL A 65 -2.62 16.01 13.59
CA VAL A 65 -2.61 17.41 14.09
C VAL A 65 -3.75 17.66 15.08
N LEU A 66 -4.96 17.16 14.76
CA LEU A 66 -6.12 17.28 15.67
C LEU A 66 -5.89 16.51 16.97
N HIS A 67 -5.31 15.31 16.90
CA HIS A 67 -4.99 14.49 18.06
C HIS A 67 -3.96 15.17 18.96
N LEU A 68 -2.85 15.65 18.40
CA LEU A 68 -1.81 16.38 19.15
C LEU A 68 -2.36 17.65 19.81
N ALA A 69 -3.15 18.44 19.08
CA ALA A 69 -3.77 19.64 19.65
C ALA A 69 -4.73 19.31 20.80
N SER A 70 -5.46 18.19 20.70
CA SER A 70 -6.42 17.76 21.73
C SER A 70 -5.76 17.17 23.00
N HIS A 71 -4.46 16.84 22.93
CA HIS A 71 -3.68 16.26 24.03
C HIS A 71 -2.46 17.14 24.39
N ALA A 72 -2.51 18.44 24.06
CA ALA A 72 -1.42 19.36 24.29
C ALA A 72 -1.10 19.59 25.78
N ASP A 73 -2.05 19.27 26.67
CA ASP A 73 -1.91 19.30 28.12
C ASP A 73 -0.79 18.38 28.65
N LEU A 74 -0.45 17.30 27.94
CA LEU A 74 0.69 16.43 28.26
C LEU A 74 2.03 17.19 28.33
N TRP A 75 2.14 18.31 27.60
CA TRP A 75 3.30 19.21 27.62
C TRP A 75 3.06 20.52 28.38
N GLY A 76 1.96 20.58 29.17
CA GLY A 76 1.58 21.78 29.90
C GLY A 76 1.02 22.91 29.02
N ILE A 77 0.67 22.62 27.77
CA ILE A 77 0.08 23.59 26.83
C ILE A 77 -1.45 23.50 26.97
N ARG A 78 -2.09 24.66 27.22
CA ARG A 78 -3.56 24.72 27.25
C ARG A 78 -4.09 25.01 25.86
N ALA A 79 -4.91 24.10 25.36
CA ALA A 79 -5.64 24.21 24.10
C ALA A 79 -7.13 23.97 24.37
N ASP A 80 -7.80 24.99 24.94
CA ASP A 80 -9.21 24.88 25.29
C ASP A 80 -10.09 24.82 24.04
N ASN A 81 -11.08 23.94 24.03
CA ASN A 81 -12.10 23.82 22.96
C ASN A 81 -11.52 23.56 21.57
N VAL A 82 -10.57 22.64 21.44
CA VAL A 82 -10.08 22.19 20.13
C VAL A 82 -11.24 21.70 19.28
N THR A 83 -11.48 22.39 18.16
CA THR A 83 -12.53 22.08 17.18
C THR A 83 -11.93 21.90 15.80
N PHE A 84 -12.73 21.42 14.87
CA PHE A 84 -12.32 21.29 13.47
C PHE A 84 -13.47 21.69 12.54
N ASP A 85 -13.10 22.15 11.35
CA ASP A 85 -14.01 22.34 10.22
C ASP A 85 -13.71 21.25 9.18
N PHE A 86 -14.57 20.24 9.13
CA PHE A 86 -14.36 19.10 8.21
C PHE A 86 -14.41 19.52 6.74
N ALA A 87 -15.21 20.53 6.39
CA ALA A 87 -15.27 21.05 5.03
C ALA A 87 -13.95 21.67 4.60
N GLN A 88 -13.28 22.42 5.50
CA GLN A 88 -11.94 22.97 5.25
C GLN A 88 -10.87 21.88 5.15
N VAL A 89 -10.93 20.83 5.99
CA VAL A 89 -10.03 19.66 5.88
C VAL A 89 -10.15 19.01 4.51
N MET A 90 -11.38 18.79 4.05
CA MET A 90 -11.64 18.21 2.73
C MET A 90 -11.25 19.13 1.59
N ALA A 91 -11.48 20.42 1.70
CA ALA A 91 -11.08 21.43 0.70
C ALA A 91 -9.55 21.47 0.54
N ARG A 92 -8.79 21.46 1.66
CA ARG A 92 -7.31 21.38 1.64
C ARG A 92 -6.84 20.11 0.96
N LYS A 93 -7.38 18.95 1.33
CA LYS A 93 -7.05 17.66 0.69
C LYS A 93 -7.34 17.73 -0.82
N ASN A 94 -8.53 18.21 -1.23
CA ASN A 94 -8.91 18.30 -2.64
C ASN A 94 -7.97 19.20 -3.45
N ALA A 95 -7.54 20.34 -2.91
CA ALA A 95 -6.57 21.23 -3.55
C ALA A 95 -5.24 20.51 -3.80
N LEU A 96 -4.69 19.84 -2.78
CA LEU A 96 -3.46 19.06 -2.91
C LEU A 96 -3.56 17.97 -3.98
N ILE A 97 -4.67 17.21 -3.99
CA ILE A 97 -4.86 16.13 -4.97
C ILE A 97 -4.98 16.69 -6.38
N LYS A 98 -5.67 17.82 -6.54
CA LYS A 98 -5.75 18.51 -7.83
C LYS A 98 -4.36 18.88 -8.36
N ASP A 99 -3.51 19.47 -7.52
CA ASP A 99 -2.15 19.88 -7.91
C ASP A 99 -1.30 18.66 -8.32
N PHE A 100 -1.36 17.56 -7.56
CA PHE A 100 -0.66 16.32 -7.93
C PHE A 100 -1.20 15.71 -9.24
N ALA A 101 -2.51 15.70 -9.44
CA ALA A 101 -3.11 15.18 -10.66
C ALA A 101 -2.77 16.06 -11.87
N ASP A 102 -2.79 17.39 -11.72
CA ASP A 102 -2.39 18.35 -12.77
C ASP A 102 -0.93 18.14 -13.16
N TYR A 103 -0.05 17.99 -12.17
CA TYR A 103 1.37 17.70 -12.42
C TYR A 103 1.56 16.38 -13.17
N ARG A 104 0.85 15.31 -12.78
CA ARG A 104 0.91 14.03 -13.48
C ARG A 104 0.39 14.14 -14.92
N ARG A 105 -0.69 14.88 -15.15
CA ARG A 105 -1.20 15.14 -16.51
C ARG A 105 -0.17 15.86 -17.38
N GLN A 106 0.50 16.87 -16.82
CA GLN A 106 1.59 17.56 -17.52
C GLN A 106 2.75 16.63 -17.85
N GLN A 107 3.17 15.78 -16.92
CA GLN A 107 4.20 14.78 -17.14
C GLN A 107 3.84 13.79 -18.25
N LEU A 108 2.61 13.31 -18.30
CA LEU A 108 2.13 12.38 -19.34
C LEU A 108 2.01 13.08 -20.70
N ALA A 109 1.47 14.29 -20.73
CA ALA A 109 1.31 15.05 -21.98
C ALA A 109 2.64 15.57 -22.55
N GLY A 110 3.59 15.93 -21.70
CA GLY A 110 4.92 16.46 -22.08
C GLY A 110 6.03 15.42 -22.16
N GLY A 111 5.74 14.14 -21.93
CA GLY A 111 6.71 13.06 -21.97
C GLY A 111 7.28 12.82 -23.38
N LYS A 112 8.44 12.16 -23.46
CA LYS A 112 9.05 11.72 -24.72
C LYS A 112 8.37 10.46 -25.28
N PHE A 113 7.08 10.33 -25.08
CA PHE A 113 6.23 9.24 -25.56
C PHE A 113 4.88 9.80 -25.99
N LYS A 114 4.10 9.05 -26.78
CA LYS A 114 2.74 9.43 -27.15
C LYS A 114 1.80 9.10 -25.98
N PHE A 115 0.92 10.03 -25.62
CA PHE A 115 -0.14 9.82 -24.66
C PHE A 115 -1.51 9.83 -25.36
N LEU A 116 -2.30 8.77 -25.19
CA LEU A 116 -3.62 8.60 -25.79
C LEU A 116 -4.67 8.31 -24.71
N ARG A 117 -5.82 8.96 -24.85
CA ARG A 117 -6.99 8.76 -23.99
C ARG A 117 -7.89 7.70 -24.61
N ALA A 118 -7.71 6.44 -24.20
CA ALA A 118 -8.51 5.32 -24.68
C ALA A 118 -8.42 4.13 -23.70
N LEU A 119 -9.50 3.38 -23.58
CA LEU A 119 -9.48 2.00 -23.10
C LEU A 119 -8.88 1.12 -24.19
N ALA A 120 -8.17 0.07 -23.81
CA ALA A 120 -7.54 -0.87 -24.71
C ALA A 120 -7.94 -2.31 -24.38
N ARG A 121 -8.11 -3.13 -25.41
CA ARG A 121 -8.33 -4.57 -25.34
C ARG A 121 -7.43 -5.26 -26.35
N PHE A 122 -6.83 -6.37 -26.01
CA PHE A 122 -6.08 -7.19 -26.98
C PHE A 122 -7.04 -7.86 -27.99
N ALA A 123 -6.76 -7.66 -29.28
CA ALA A 123 -7.38 -8.39 -30.37
C ALA A 123 -6.55 -9.62 -30.75
N ASP A 124 -5.24 -9.51 -30.65
CA ASP A 124 -4.24 -10.55 -30.80
C ASP A 124 -2.99 -10.19 -29.98
N PRO A 125 -1.95 -11.03 -29.87
CA PRO A 125 -0.76 -10.78 -29.05
C PRO A 125 0.01 -9.49 -29.36
N HIS A 126 -0.20 -8.89 -30.53
CA HIS A 126 0.49 -7.67 -30.97
C HIS A 126 -0.42 -6.50 -31.32
N THR A 127 -1.76 -6.67 -31.24
CA THR A 127 -2.75 -5.68 -31.63
C THR A 127 -3.71 -5.35 -30.49
N LEU A 128 -3.86 -4.05 -30.22
CA LEU A 128 -4.88 -3.51 -29.33
C LEU A 128 -6.02 -2.88 -30.15
N GLU A 129 -7.24 -3.16 -29.72
CA GLU A 129 -8.46 -2.39 -30.09
C GLU A 129 -8.68 -1.31 -29.03
N LEU A 130 -8.88 -0.08 -29.50
CA LEU A 130 -9.09 1.08 -28.64
C LEU A 130 -10.57 1.45 -28.57
N SER A 131 -11.01 2.01 -27.46
CA SER A 131 -12.39 2.50 -27.29
C SER A 131 -12.77 3.63 -28.26
N THR A 132 -11.82 4.19 -28.98
CA THR A 132 -12.01 5.15 -30.08
C THR A 132 -12.41 4.48 -31.41
N GLY A 133 -12.35 3.15 -31.48
CA GLY A 133 -12.55 2.38 -32.71
C GLY A 133 -11.27 2.13 -33.53
N ASP A 134 -10.15 2.72 -33.13
CA ASP A 134 -8.86 2.54 -33.79
C ASP A 134 -8.20 1.22 -33.34
N LYS A 135 -7.25 0.74 -34.15
CA LYS A 135 -6.32 -0.33 -33.79
C LYS A 135 -4.90 0.20 -33.67
N LEU A 136 -4.11 -0.41 -32.80
CA LEU A 136 -2.73 -0.05 -32.54
C LEU A 136 -1.90 -1.32 -32.41
N THR A 137 -0.72 -1.34 -33.05
CA THR A 137 0.23 -2.46 -32.97
C THR A 137 1.48 -2.08 -32.22
N ALA A 138 2.03 -3.03 -31.41
CA ALA A 138 3.30 -2.83 -30.73
C ALA A 138 4.14 -4.12 -30.70
N ALA A 139 5.46 -3.94 -30.69
CA ALA A 139 6.39 -5.04 -30.53
C ALA A 139 6.34 -5.63 -29.11
N ASN A 140 6.20 -4.76 -28.09
CA ASN A 140 6.10 -5.13 -26.69
C ASN A 140 4.95 -4.38 -25.98
N PHE A 141 4.49 -4.94 -24.84
CA PHE A 141 3.43 -4.34 -24.02
C PHE A 141 3.80 -4.35 -22.55
N VAL A 142 3.39 -3.31 -21.82
CA VAL A 142 3.37 -3.27 -20.33
C VAL A 142 1.95 -3.04 -19.87
N ILE A 143 1.39 -4.00 -19.17
CA ILE A 143 0.06 -3.90 -18.53
C ILE A 143 0.26 -3.31 -17.14
N ALA A 144 -0.31 -2.12 -16.90
CA ALA A 144 -0.20 -1.34 -15.67
C ALA A 144 -1.56 -0.79 -15.22
N THR A 145 -2.61 -1.61 -15.37
CA THR A 145 -4.01 -1.22 -15.18
C THR A 145 -4.46 -1.13 -13.72
N GLY A 146 -3.58 -1.51 -12.78
CA GLY A 146 -3.83 -1.37 -11.34
C GLY A 146 -4.92 -2.30 -10.82
N SER A 147 -5.66 -1.82 -9.83
CA SER A 147 -6.70 -2.57 -9.12
C SER A 147 -7.99 -1.77 -8.96
N VAL A 148 -9.08 -2.48 -8.68
CA VAL A 148 -10.41 -1.94 -8.33
C VAL A 148 -10.86 -2.52 -6.98
N VAL A 149 -11.84 -1.88 -6.35
CA VAL A 149 -12.44 -2.41 -5.10
C VAL A 149 -13.02 -3.80 -5.36
N ALA A 150 -12.73 -4.75 -4.47
CA ALA A 150 -13.27 -6.11 -4.59
C ALA A 150 -14.80 -6.10 -4.45
N PRO A 151 -15.52 -7.01 -5.14
CA PRO A 151 -16.96 -7.18 -4.91
C PRO A 151 -17.21 -7.67 -3.47
N PRO A 152 -18.32 -7.26 -2.85
CA PRO A 152 -18.62 -7.65 -1.47
C PRO A 152 -18.90 -9.16 -1.36
N PRO A 153 -18.39 -9.81 -0.29
CA PRO A 153 -18.63 -11.24 -0.07
C PRO A 153 -20.06 -11.55 0.41
N LEU A 154 -20.79 -10.53 0.86
CA LEU A 154 -22.18 -10.61 1.28
C LEU A 154 -23.03 -9.80 0.30
N PRO A 155 -23.89 -10.46 -0.52
CA PRO A 155 -24.76 -9.77 -1.48
C PRO A 155 -25.64 -8.68 -0.84
N GLN A 156 -26.08 -8.88 0.41
CA GLN A 156 -26.89 -7.91 1.16
C GLN A 156 -26.22 -6.55 1.34
N LEU A 157 -24.89 -6.47 1.28
CA LEU A 157 -24.17 -5.18 1.36
C LEU A 157 -24.54 -4.25 0.20
N GLU A 158 -24.78 -4.79 -1.00
CA GLU A 158 -25.21 -3.98 -2.16
C GLU A 158 -26.56 -3.29 -1.89
N ASP A 159 -27.53 -4.01 -1.32
CA ASP A 159 -28.86 -3.47 -0.99
C ASP A 159 -28.79 -2.45 0.15
N VAL A 160 -27.91 -2.70 1.13
CA VAL A 160 -27.69 -1.80 2.29
C VAL A 160 -26.97 -0.53 1.88
N GLY A 161 -26.08 -0.62 0.89
CA GLY A 161 -25.16 0.41 0.49
C GLY A 161 -24.01 0.59 1.49
N TYR A 162 -22.83 0.91 1.00
CA TYR A 162 -21.63 1.09 1.79
C TYR A 162 -20.71 2.15 1.17
N LEU A 163 -19.81 2.66 1.99
CA LEU A 163 -18.69 3.46 1.55
C LEU A 163 -17.55 2.51 1.14
N THR A 164 -16.84 2.85 0.08
CA THR A 164 -15.54 2.26 -0.25
C THR A 164 -14.42 3.19 0.21
N SER A 165 -13.15 2.77 0.10
CA SER A 165 -12.01 3.68 0.29
C SER A 165 -12.17 4.94 -0.57
N ASP A 166 -12.57 4.77 -1.83
CA ASP A 166 -12.67 5.85 -2.80
C ASP A 166 -13.75 6.88 -2.42
N THR A 167 -14.92 6.41 -1.97
CA THR A 167 -16.04 7.29 -1.58
C THR A 167 -15.86 7.87 -0.17
N ALA A 168 -15.22 7.15 0.75
CA ALA A 168 -14.90 7.64 2.09
C ALA A 168 -13.95 8.85 2.06
N LEU A 169 -13.01 8.86 1.10
CA LEU A 169 -12.09 9.97 0.88
C LEU A 169 -12.74 11.21 0.22
N SER A 170 -14.04 11.13 -0.11
CA SER A 170 -14.80 12.19 -0.79
C SER A 170 -16.07 12.63 -0.05
N LEU A 171 -16.20 12.25 1.23
CA LEU A 171 -17.37 12.59 2.04
C LEU A 171 -17.53 14.10 2.22
N ALA A 172 -18.75 14.58 2.09
CA ALA A 172 -19.10 15.99 2.39
C ALA A 172 -19.29 16.24 3.90
N ARG A 173 -19.65 15.20 4.66
CA ARG A 173 -19.84 15.25 6.11
C ARG A 173 -19.39 13.95 6.78
N LEU A 174 -19.01 14.02 8.02
CA LEU A 174 -18.72 12.84 8.83
C LEU A 174 -20.01 12.13 9.26
N PRO A 175 -20.05 10.79 9.22
CA PRO A 175 -21.11 10.04 9.86
C PRO A 175 -20.96 10.09 11.40
N LYS A 176 -22.04 9.93 12.15
CA LYS A 176 -21.98 9.86 13.62
C LYS A 176 -21.31 8.57 14.11
N SER A 177 -21.44 7.51 13.32
CA SER A 177 -20.88 6.19 13.62
C SER A 177 -20.58 5.41 12.35
N LEU A 178 -19.58 4.54 12.41
CA LEU A 178 -19.06 3.79 11.28
C LEU A 178 -18.73 2.35 11.67
N ILE A 179 -19.19 1.39 10.88
CA ILE A 179 -18.68 0.02 10.90
C ILE A 179 -17.64 -0.11 9.81
N VAL A 180 -16.41 -0.46 10.15
CA VAL A 180 -15.33 -0.73 9.20
C VAL A 180 -15.23 -2.24 9.02
N LEU A 181 -15.49 -2.73 7.83
CA LEU A 181 -15.33 -4.15 7.47
C LEU A 181 -13.95 -4.37 6.87
N GLY A 182 -13.12 -5.15 7.56
CA GLY A 182 -11.73 -5.43 7.20
C GLY A 182 -10.74 -4.99 8.28
N GLY A 183 -9.51 -5.50 8.18
CA GLY A 183 -8.41 -5.16 9.10
C GLY A 183 -7.08 -5.01 8.35
N GLY A 184 -7.11 -4.77 7.04
CA GLY A 184 -5.94 -4.43 6.25
C GLY A 184 -5.52 -2.96 6.39
N PRO A 185 -4.45 -2.51 5.72
CA PRO A 185 -3.92 -1.14 5.84
C PRO A 185 -4.97 -0.04 5.68
N VAL A 186 -5.79 -0.13 4.64
CA VAL A 186 -6.87 0.86 4.37
C VAL A 186 -7.89 0.90 5.51
N ALA A 187 -8.28 -0.27 6.04
CA ALA A 187 -9.25 -0.38 7.11
C ALA A 187 -8.75 0.29 8.41
N VAL A 188 -7.53 -0.03 8.82
CA VAL A 188 -6.97 0.48 10.08
C VAL A 188 -6.64 1.98 10.01
N GLU A 189 -6.13 2.46 8.89
CA GLU A 189 -5.86 3.88 8.66
C GLU A 189 -7.16 4.70 8.71
N LEU A 190 -8.17 4.30 7.97
CA LEU A 190 -9.44 5.03 7.93
C LEU A 190 -10.21 4.88 9.25
N ALA A 191 -10.15 3.73 9.93
CA ALA A 191 -10.75 3.57 11.25
C ALA A 191 -10.19 4.60 12.25
N GLN A 192 -8.87 4.75 12.32
CA GLN A 192 -8.24 5.72 13.22
C GLN A 192 -8.52 7.16 12.78
N PHE A 193 -8.48 7.46 11.46
CA PHE A 193 -8.86 8.76 10.95
C PHE A 193 -10.26 9.18 11.43
N PHE A 194 -11.27 8.33 11.21
CA PHE A 194 -12.63 8.66 11.61
C PHE A 194 -12.78 8.77 13.14
N ALA A 195 -12.13 7.90 13.91
CA ALA A 195 -12.17 7.94 15.37
C ALA A 195 -11.61 9.27 15.91
N ARG A 196 -10.46 9.72 15.39
CA ARG A 196 -9.83 11.00 15.76
C ARG A 196 -10.68 12.22 15.38
N PHE A 197 -11.51 12.10 14.33
CA PHE A 197 -12.55 13.07 13.99
C PHE A 197 -13.87 12.84 14.73
N ARG A 198 -13.83 12.12 15.89
CA ARG A 198 -14.95 11.92 16.82
C ARG A 198 -16.12 11.10 16.29
N VAL A 199 -15.90 10.29 15.26
CA VAL A 199 -16.84 9.28 14.79
C VAL A 199 -16.74 8.05 15.70
N ARG A 200 -17.85 7.48 16.12
CA ARG A 200 -17.85 6.19 16.85
C ARG A 200 -17.54 5.06 15.86
N VAL A 201 -16.37 4.45 15.97
CA VAL A 201 -15.89 3.44 15.04
C VAL A 201 -15.97 2.04 15.67
N THR A 202 -16.53 1.10 14.91
CA THR A 202 -16.42 -0.33 15.17
C THR A 202 -15.70 -0.98 14.00
N LEU A 203 -14.55 -1.59 14.25
CA LEU A 203 -13.78 -2.33 13.25
C LEU A 203 -14.03 -3.82 13.40
N VAL A 204 -14.36 -4.48 12.30
CA VAL A 204 -14.71 -5.92 12.22
C VAL A 204 -13.71 -6.63 11.33
N GLN A 205 -12.94 -7.57 11.89
CA GLN A 205 -11.90 -8.33 11.18
C GLN A 205 -12.12 -9.83 11.33
N ARG A 206 -12.01 -10.56 10.22
CA ARG A 206 -12.15 -12.03 10.20
C ARG A 206 -11.00 -12.74 10.92
N SER A 207 -9.75 -12.30 10.69
CA SER A 207 -8.57 -12.90 11.31
C SER A 207 -8.49 -12.53 12.80
N ALA A 208 -7.66 -13.27 13.56
CA ALA A 208 -7.45 -13.04 14.99
C ALA A 208 -6.89 -11.64 15.30
N HIS A 209 -6.17 -11.04 14.37
CA HIS A 209 -5.57 -9.71 14.48
C HIS A 209 -5.84 -8.87 13.23
N VAL A 210 -5.79 -7.53 13.36
CA VAL A 210 -5.65 -6.62 12.23
C VAL A 210 -4.28 -6.83 11.59
N LEU A 211 -4.08 -6.38 10.35
CA LEU A 211 -2.81 -6.54 9.63
C LEU A 211 -2.25 -7.99 9.72
N SER A 212 -3.10 -8.97 9.53
CA SER A 212 -2.88 -10.39 9.86
C SER A 212 -1.69 -11.07 9.16
N LYS A 213 -1.09 -10.41 8.17
CA LYS A 213 0.15 -10.86 7.51
C LYS A 213 1.40 -10.56 8.34
N LEU A 214 1.34 -9.60 9.27
CA LEU A 214 2.43 -9.20 10.14
C LEU A 214 2.52 -10.08 11.39
N ASP A 215 3.58 -9.90 12.16
CA ASP A 215 3.80 -10.60 13.43
C ASP A 215 2.73 -10.17 14.46
N ASP A 216 2.34 -11.09 15.34
CA ASP A 216 1.23 -10.86 16.29
C ASP A 216 1.60 -9.82 17.37
N ASP A 217 2.87 -9.67 17.74
CA ASP A 217 3.35 -8.61 18.62
C ASP A 217 3.20 -7.22 17.96
N THR A 218 3.55 -7.12 16.67
CA THR A 218 3.40 -5.91 15.86
C THR A 218 1.95 -5.45 15.82
N THR A 219 1.04 -6.37 15.53
CA THR A 219 -0.39 -6.06 15.41
C THR A 219 -1.05 -5.78 16.76
N GLY A 220 -0.60 -6.50 17.79
CA GLY A 220 -1.09 -6.34 19.16
C GLY A 220 -0.84 -4.93 19.73
N GLU A 221 0.30 -4.31 19.41
CA GLU A 221 0.58 -2.94 19.84
C GLU A 221 -0.40 -1.94 19.21
N LEU A 222 -0.67 -2.04 17.92
CA LEU A 222 -1.64 -1.18 17.25
C LEU A 222 -3.06 -1.37 17.83
N GLU A 223 -3.47 -2.62 18.08
CA GLU A 223 -4.78 -2.93 18.66
C GLU A 223 -4.97 -2.36 20.06
N LYS A 224 -3.90 -2.33 20.90
CA LYS A 224 -3.93 -1.69 22.22
C LYS A 224 -4.25 -0.20 22.09
N VAL A 225 -3.56 0.48 21.16
CA VAL A 225 -3.79 1.92 20.91
C VAL A 225 -5.21 2.16 20.40
N PHE A 226 -5.70 1.36 19.47
CA PHE A 226 -7.07 1.49 18.94
C PHE A 226 -8.12 1.37 20.05
N ARG A 227 -7.98 0.39 20.93
CA ARG A 227 -8.90 0.25 22.08
C ARG A 227 -8.81 1.44 23.03
N ARG A 228 -7.62 1.97 23.27
CA ARG A 228 -7.39 3.18 24.08
C ARG A 228 -8.01 4.43 23.45
N GLU A 229 -7.95 4.57 22.12
CA GLU A 229 -8.61 5.66 21.37
C GLU A 229 -10.13 5.45 21.19
N GLY A 230 -10.72 4.38 21.79
CA GLY A 230 -12.16 4.14 21.79
C GLY A 230 -12.71 3.45 20.54
N ILE A 231 -11.85 2.88 19.69
CA ILE A 231 -12.29 2.04 18.58
C ILE A 231 -12.73 0.68 19.12
N HIS A 232 -14.00 0.33 18.87
CA HIS A 232 -14.51 -1.01 19.19
C HIS A 232 -13.96 -2.01 18.17
N LEU A 233 -13.18 -2.99 18.65
CA LEU A 233 -12.48 -3.93 17.79
C LEU A 233 -13.04 -5.34 17.97
N TYR A 234 -13.62 -5.90 16.91
CA TYR A 234 -14.05 -7.30 16.80
C TYR A 234 -13.10 -8.03 15.84
N THR A 235 -12.22 -8.86 16.36
CA THR A 235 -11.33 -9.75 15.60
C THR A 235 -11.78 -11.19 15.72
N GLY A 236 -11.32 -12.09 14.84
CA GLY A 236 -11.74 -13.49 14.83
C GLY A 236 -13.24 -13.66 14.52
N THR A 237 -13.79 -12.81 13.65
CA THR A 237 -15.23 -12.77 13.36
C THR A 237 -15.56 -13.35 11.99
N LYS A 238 -16.84 -13.67 11.79
CA LYS A 238 -17.42 -14.02 10.50
C LYS A 238 -18.65 -13.17 10.25
N PRO A 239 -18.65 -12.28 9.24
CA PRO A 239 -19.86 -11.57 8.83
C PRO A 239 -20.93 -12.56 8.37
N LEU A 240 -22.16 -12.41 8.87
CA LEU A 240 -23.29 -13.30 8.58
C LEU A 240 -24.33 -12.64 7.70
N ASP A 241 -24.67 -11.36 7.99
CA ASP A 241 -25.76 -10.64 7.34
C ASP A 241 -25.54 -9.13 7.47
N ALA A 242 -26.16 -8.35 6.59
CA ALA A 242 -26.23 -6.91 6.66
C ALA A 242 -27.62 -6.43 6.27
N ARG A 243 -28.17 -5.42 6.97
CA ARG A 243 -29.49 -4.86 6.68
C ARG A 243 -29.60 -3.39 7.03
N ARG A 244 -30.54 -2.69 6.39
CA ARG A 244 -30.97 -1.36 6.81
C ARG A 244 -31.83 -1.46 8.06
N VAL A 245 -31.66 -0.51 8.96
CA VAL A 245 -32.49 -0.31 10.18
C VAL A 245 -32.96 1.15 10.20
N GLU A 246 -33.92 1.48 11.09
CA GLU A 246 -34.52 2.81 11.13
C GLU A 246 -33.49 3.94 11.20
N ASP A 247 -32.47 3.81 12.03
CA ASP A 247 -31.43 4.83 12.28
C ASP A 247 -30.06 4.46 11.65
N GLY A 248 -30.03 3.73 10.52
CA GLY A 248 -28.77 3.41 9.85
C GLY A 248 -28.67 1.99 9.30
N LYS A 249 -27.57 1.34 9.58
CA LYS A 249 -27.19 0.02 9.05
C LYS A 249 -26.79 -0.91 10.18
N GLU A 250 -27.11 -2.19 10.05
CA GLU A 250 -26.76 -3.24 11.01
C GLU A 250 -25.99 -4.35 10.29
N VAL A 251 -24.91 -4.80 10.90
CA VAL A 251 -24.16 -5.99 10.48
C VAL A 251 -24.26 -7.02 11.59
N ALA A 252 -24.70 -8.23 11.24
CA ALA A 252 -24.65 -9.40 12.10
C ALA A 252 -23.33 -10.14 11.84
N LEU A 253 -22.64 -10.53 12.91
CA LEU A 253 -21.39 -11.28 12.84
C LEU A 253 -21.37 -12.39 13.91
N GLU A 254 -20.69 -13.47 13.60
CA GLU A 254 -20.33 -14.48 14.57
C GLU A 254 -19.04 -14.05 15.25
N HIS A 255 -19.03 -14.02 16.57
CA HIS A 255 -17.86 -13.73 17.39
C HIS A 255 -17.90 -14.60 18.64
N ASN A 256 -16.86 -15.40 18.88
CA ASN A 256 -16.77 -16.36 19.99
C ASN A 256 -17.97 -17.31 20.08
N GLY A 257 -18.47 -17.79 18.94
CA GLY A 257 -19.62 -18.71 18.86
C GLY A 257 -20.99 -18.06 19.11
N GLN A 258 -21.05 -16.74 19.24
CA GLN A 258 -22.29 -15.99 19.45
C GLN A 258 -22.56 -15.02 18.29
N THR A 259 -23.83 -14.80 17.99
CA THR A 259 -24.22 -13.77 17.03
C THR A 259 -24.24 -12.39 17.71
N VAL A 260 -23.34 -11.52 17.29
CA VAL A 260 -23.28 -10.10 17.69
C VAL A 260 -23.88 -9.24 16.59
N ARG A 261 -24.65 -8.21 16.94
CA ARG A 261 -25.20 -7.24 16.01
C ARG A 261 -24.62 -5.87 16.29
N VAL A 262 -23.98 -5.30 15.28
CA VAL A 262 -23.34 -3.98 15.34
C VAL A 262 -24.13 -3.01 14.47
N ARG A 263 -24.39 -1.80 14.98
CA ARG A 263 -25.15 -0.75 14.30
C ARG A 263 -24.34 0.52 14.13
N ALA A 264 -24.44 1.13 12.96
CA ALA A 264 -23.86 2.43 12.68
C ALA A 264 -24.66 3.18 11.59
N GLU A 265 -24.39 4.48 11.47
CA GLU A 265 -24.97 5.30 10.39
C GLU A 265 -24.45 4.82 9.03
N GLU A 266 -23.15 4.48 8.95
CA GLU A 266 -22.49 4.04 7.72
C GLU A 266 -21.66 2.76 7.89
N ILE A 267 -21.44 2.06 6.79
CA ILE A 267 -20.51 0.93 6.67
C ILE A 267 -19.39 1.36 5.71
N LEU A 268 -18.13 1.17 6.11
CA LEU A 268 -16.96 1.26 5.25
C LEU A 268 -16.52 -0.16 4.84
N PHE A 269 -16.62 -0.44 3.55
CA PHE A 269 -16.12 -1.68 2.96
C PHE A 269 -14.62 -1.54 2.64
N ALA A 270 -13.78 -2.25 3.38
CA ALA A 270 -12.34 -2.26 3.25
C ALA A 270 -11.79 -3.71 3.21
N LEU A 271 -12.51 -4.62 2.55
CA LEU A 271 -12.19 -6.06 2.45
C LEU A 271 -11.22 -6.40 1.32
N GLY A 272 -10.63 -5.42 0.70
CA GLY A 272 -9.55 -5.57 -0.28
C GLY A 272 -9.89 -5.06 -1.68
N ARG A 273 -8.92 -5.27 -2.57
CA ARG A 273 -8.96 -4.87 -3.97
C ARG A 273 -8.71 -6.10 -4.85
N VAL A 274 -9.02 -6.00 -6.12
CA VAL A 274 -8.76 -7.03 -7.12
C VAL A 274 -8.10 -6.41 -8.35
N PRO A 275 -7.23 -7.14 -9.07
CA PRO A 275 -6.64 -6.70 -10.32
C PRO A 275 -7.67 -6.21 -11.34
N ASN A 276 -7.39 -5.07 -11.98
CA ASN A 276 -8.26 -4.48 -13.00
C ASN A 276 -7.87 -4.99 -14.39
N ILE A 277 -8.24 -6.24 -14.69
CA ILE A 277 -7.82 -6.94 -15.91
C ILE A 277 -8.96 -7.54 -16.75
N ALA A 278 -10.18 -7.55 -16.23
CA ALA A 278 -11.31 -8.26 -16.84
C ALA A 278 -11.65 -7.84 -18.27
N SER A 279 -11.41 -6.56 -18.63
CA SER A 279 -11.74 -6.03 -19.95
C SER A 279 -10.62 -6.18 -20.99
N LEU A 280 -9.46 -6.72 -20.63
CA LEU A 280 -8.26 -6.71 -21.47
C LEU A 280 -8.23 -7.83 -22.53
N GLY A 281 -9.02 -8.90 -22.40
CA GLY A 281 -9.00 -10.04 -23.32
C GLY A 281 -7.74 -10.90 -23.21
N LEU A 282 -7.17 -11.02 -22.02
CA LEU A 282 -5.86 -11.67 -21.79
C LEU A 282 -5.87 -13.16 -22.08
N GLU A 283 -6.91 -13.86 -21.67
CA GLU A 283 -7.05 -15.31 -21.90
C GLU A 283 -7.20 -15.62 -23.39
N ASP A 284 -7.88 -14.77 -24.14
CA ASP A 284 -8.09 -14.93 -25.59
C ASP A 284 -6.76 -14.93 -26.37
N ILE A 285 -5.73 -14.25 -25.85
CA ILE A 285 -4.40 -14.16 -26.46
C ILE A 285 -3.36 -15.09 -25.83
N GLY A 286 -3.74 -15.89 -24.80
CA GLY A 286 -2.88 -16.85 -24.13
C GLY A 286 -2.02 -16.30 -22.98
N VAL A 287 -2.34 -15.13 -22.44
CA VAL A 287 -1.74 -14.65 -21.19
C VAL A 287 -2.33 -15.40 -20.01
N GLN A 288 -1.44 -15.98 -19.20
CA GLN A 288 -1.85 -16.78 -18.04
C GLN A 288 -2.40 -15.87 -16.92
N VAL A 289 -3.63 -16.18 -16.49
CA VAL A 289 -4.33 -15.51 -15.39
C VAL A 289 -4.65 -16.54 -14.33
N GLU A 290 -4.21 -16.34 -13.09
CA GLU A 290 -4.50 -17.20 -11.94
C GLU A 290 -5.06 -16.36 -10.80
N ASP A 291 -6.04 -16.84 -10.08
CA ASP A 291 -6.68 -16.13 -8.96
C ASP A 291 -7.04 -14.67 -9.31
N ARG A 292 -7.50 -14.44 -10.53
CA ARG A 292 -7.84 -13.12 -11.09
C ARG A 292 -6.67 -12.15 -11.18
N ARG A 293 -5.42 -12.61 -11.25
CA ARG A 293 -4.20 -11.81 -11.41
C ARG A 293 -3.38 -12.28 -12.60
N ILE A 294 -2.62 -11.38 -13.20
CA ILE A 294 -1.66 -11.73 -14.25
C ILE A 294 -0.45 -12.41 -13.62
N VAL A 295 -0.12 -13.61 -14.07
CA VAL A 295 1.08 -14.32 -13.61
C VAL A 295 2.32 -13.73 -14.29
N THR A 296 3.32 -13.35 -13.48
CA THR A 296 4.61 -12.84 -13.98
C THR A 296 5.78 -13.55 -13.30
N ASN A 297 6.91 -13.60 -14.01
CA ASN A 297 8.20 -13.96 -13.43
C ASN A 297 8.88 -12.73 -12.77
N ASP A 298 10.08 -12.92 -12.21
CA ASP A 298 10.85 -11.82 -11.58
C ASP A 298 11.36 -10.77 -12.57
N GLN A 299 11.30 -11.05 -13.87
CA GLN A 299 11.62 -10.11 -14.95
C GLN A 299 10.38 -9.31 -15.40
N MET A 300 9.25 -9.46 -14.73
CA MET A 300 7.95 -8.90 -15.04
C MET A 300 7.32 -9.41 -16.33
N GLN A 301 7.85 -10.47 -16.95
CA GLN A 301 7.24 -11.11 -18.12
C GLN A 301 6.04 -11.95 -17.73
N THR A 302 5.00 -11.91 -18.55
CA THR A 302 3.88 -12.86 -18.52
C THR A 302 4.26 -14.18 -19.21
N SER A 303 3.29 -15.08 -19.44
CA SER A 303 3.46 -16.28 -20.27
C SER A 303 3.85 -15.97 -21.72
N LEU A 304 3.60 -14.74 -22.20
CA LEU A 304 4.05 -14.24 -23.50
C LEU A 304 5.25 -13.30 -23.29
N PRO A 305 6.46 -13.64 -23.79
CA PRO A 305 7.70 -12.95 -23.45
C PRO A 305 7.76 -11.46 -23.80
N HIS A 306 6.96 -10.98 -24.75
CA HIS A 306 6.85 -9.59 -25.17
C HIS A 306 5.75 -8.80 -24.42
N ILE A 307 4.99 -9.47 -23.53
CA ILE A 307 3.97 -8.85 -22.70
C ILE A 307 4.40 -8.90 -21.24
N TYR A 308 4.54 -7.74 -20.64
CA TYR A 308 4.90 -7.54 -19.23
C TYR A 308 3.68 -7.07 -18.44
N ALA A 309 3.65 -7.32 -17.12
CA ALA A 309 2.64 -6.77 -16.24
C ALA A 309 3.27 -6.26 -14.95
N VAL A 310 2.78 -5.10 -14.43
CA VAL A 310 3.39 -4.40 -13.30
C VAL A 310 2.34 -3.79 -12.36
N GLY A 311 2.67 -3.70 -11.07
CA GLY A 311 1.80 -3.16 -10.04
C GLY A 311 0.63 -4.07 -9.70
N ASP A 312 -0.46 -3.48 -9.21
CA ASP A 312 -1.60 -4.19 -8.61
C ASP A 312 -2.26 -5.22 -9.53
N CYS A 313 -2.15 -5.08 -10.85
CA CYS A 313 -2.72 -6.06 -11.79
C CYS A 313 -2.03 -7.44 -11.72
N THR A 314 -0.84 -7.51 -11.13
CA THR A 314 -0.13 -8.77 -10.84
C THR A 314 -0.61 -9.42 -9.54
N GLY A 315 -1.30 -8.68 -8.66
CA GLY A 315 -1.78 -9.16 -7.37
C GLY A 315 -0.68 -9.57 -6.37
N LEU A 316 0.58 -9.25 -6.65
CA LEU A 316 1.72 -9.61 -5.80
C LEU A 316 1.91 -8.62 -4.66
N ASN A 317 2.02 -7.34 -4.99
CA ASN A 317 2.30 -6.26 -4.04
C ASN A 317 1.58 -4.98 -4.51
N GLU A 318 0.57 -4.55 -3.77
CA GLU A 318 -0.23 -3.35 -4.07
C GLU A 318 0.44 -2.09 -3.48
N ILE A 319 1.71 -1.86 -3.85
CA ILE A 319 2.58 -0.83 -3.27
C ILE A 319 3.19 0.01 -4.39
N VAL A 320 3.08 1.33 -4.28
CA VAL A 320 3.44 2.27 -5.35
C VAL A 320 4.91 2.22 -5.76
N HIS A 321 5.84 2.22 -4.80
CA HIS A 321 7.28 2.20 -5.15
C HIS A 321 7.70 0.85 -5.76
N ILE A 322 7.04 -0.25 -5.38
CA ILE A 322 7.24 -1.55 -6.02
C ILE A 322 6.70 -1.51 -7.46
N ALA A 323 5.51 -0.97 -7.69
CA ALA A 323 4.96 -0.81 -9.03
C ALA A 323 5.86 0.06 -9.93
N ILE A 324 6.50 1.11 -9.39
CA ILE A 324 7.47 1.95 -10.09
C ILE A 324 8.69 1.12 -10.50
N GLN A 325 9.31 0.39 -9.57
CA GLN A 325 10.46 -0.47 -9.85
C GLN A 325 10.13 -1.57 -10.86
N GLN A 326 8.97 -2.22 -10.73
CA GLN A 326 8.47 -3.20 -11.70
C GLN A 326 8.31 -2.58 -13.09
N GLY A 327 7.78 -1.34 -13.18
CA GLY A 327 7.66 -0.60 -14.44
C GLY A 327 9.00 -0.31 -15.08
N GLU A 328 10.00 0.09 -14.28
CA GLU A 328 11.37 0.34 -14.74
C GLU A 328 12.05 -0.95 -15.23
N VAL A 329 11.87 -2.07 -14.49
CA VAL A 329 12.38 -3.39 -14.89
C VAL A 329 11.74 -3.87 -16.18
N ALA A 330 10.41 -3.81 -16.30
CA ALA A 330 9.67 -4.25 -17.48
C ALA A 330 10.09 -3.46 -18.74
N ALA A 331 10.18 -2.13 -18.63
CA ALA A 331 10.60 -1.27 -19.74
C ALA A 331 12.06 -1.49 -20.16
N HIS A 332 12.97 -1.63 -19.18
CA HIS A 332 14.36 -1.99 -19.47
C HIS A 332 14.44 -3.34 -20.20
N ASN A 333 13.69 -4.33 -19.74
CA ASN A 333 13.71 -5.67 -20.34
C ASN A 333 13.11 -5.69 -21.75
N ALA A 334 12.09 -4.87 -22.01
CA ALA A 334 11.56 -4.68 -23.36
C ALA A 334 12.59 -4.05 -24.32
N ALA A 335 13.47 -3.16 -23.81
CA ALA A 335 14.51 -2.51 -24.58
C ALA A 335 15.78 -3.39 -24.74
N HIS A 336 16.06 -4.26 -23.78
CA HIS A 336 17.34 -4.96 -23.64
C HIS A 336 17.17 -6.44 -23.35
N SER A 337 16.68 -7.22 -24.30
CA SER A 337 16.46 -8.66 -24.15
C SER A 337 17.73 -9.50 -23.88
N ASP A 338 18.91 -8.93 -24.18
CA ASP A 338 20.23 -9.54 -23.96
C ASP A 338 20.79 -9.33 -22.54
N ARG A 339 20.23 -8.41 -21.76
CA ARG A 339 20.69 -8.04 -20.41
C ARG A 339 19.53 -7.69 -19.46
N MET A 340 18.61 -8.61 -19.35
CA MET A 340 17.41 -8.44 -18.56
C MET A 340 17.69 -8.28 -17.07
N LYS A 341 16.92 -7.39 -16.40
CA LYS A 341 16.93 -7.16 -14.96
C LYS A 341 15.87 -8.00 -14.28
N GLN A 342 16.05 -8.24 -12.99
CA GLN A 342 15.09 -8.90 -12.12
C GLN A 342 14.72 -7.99 -10.94
N MET A 343 13.53 -8.18 -10.40
CA MET A 343 13.10 -7.54 -9.17
C MET A 343 13.83 -8.12 -7.96
N ASP A 344 14.28 -7.27 -7.06
CA ASP A 344 14.82 -7.68 -5.76
C ASP A 344 13.78 -7.48 -4.66
N TYR A 345 13.00 -8.52 -4.38
CA TYR A 345 11.96 -8.49 -3.35
C TYR A 345 12.50 -8.64 -1.91
N ARG A 346 13.82 -8.75 -1.69
CA ARG A 346 14.39 -8.71 -0.33
C ARG A 346 14.10 -7.39 0.38
N LEU A 347 13.94 -6.32 -0.40
CA LEU A 347 13.67 -4.97 0.11
C LEU A 347 12.17 -4.62 0.06
N LEU A 348 11.29 -5.62 0.02
CA LEU A 348 9.87 -5.38 0.08
C LEU A 348 9.54 -4.61 1.37
N THR A 349 9.01 -3.40 1.20
CA THR A 349 8.72 -2.49 2.29
C THR A 349 7.24 -2.15 2.30
N GLU A 350 6.63 -2.23 3.47
CA GLU A 350 5.24 -1.84 3.70
C GLU A 350 5.18 -0.83 4.85
N VAL A 351 4.35 0.22 4.70
CA VAL A 351 4.08 1.20 5.75
C VAL A 351 2.59 1.41 5.88
N VAL A 352 2.08 1.28 7.10
CA VAL A 352 0.71 1.62 7.50
C VAL A 352 0.78 2.89 8.32
N PHE A 353 0.07 3.92 7.88
CA PHE A 353 0.17 5.28 8.42
C PHE A 353 -0.83 5.55 9.55
N THR A 354 -1.00 4.56 10.42
CA THR A 354 -1.66 4.75 11.71
C THR A 354 -0.74 5.48 12.69
N GLU A 355 -1.19 5.78 13.89
CA GLU A 355 -0.35 6.24 14.99
C GLU A 355 -0.56 5.29 16.18
N PRO A 356 0.46 4.49 16.54
CA PRO A 356 1.79 4.41 15.95
C PRO A 356 1.77 3.92 14.49
N GLN A 357 2.72 4.37 13.68
CA GLN A 357 2.90 3.84 12.33
C GLN A 357 3.47 2.42 12.40
N VAL A 358 3.07 1.57 11.46
CA VAL A 358 3.63 0.22 11.33
C VAL A 358 4.40 0.15 10.03
N ALA A 359 5.72 -0.02 10.14
CA ALA A 359 6.61 -0.12 8.99
C ALA A 359 7.43 -1.42 9.05
N VAL A 360 7.51 -2.12 7.93
CA VAL A 360 8.26 -3.38 7.83
C VAL A 360 9.09 -3.39 6.55
N VAL A 361 10.24 -4.03 6.59
CA VAL A 361 11.07 -4.33 5.41
C VAL A 361 11.61 -5.75 5.50
N GLY A 362 11.59 -6.47 4.39
CA GLY A 362 12.13 -7.83 4.29
C GLY A 362 11.30 -8.86 5.04
N LEU A 363 11.96 -9.76 5.75
CA LEU A 363 11.31 -10.85 6.46
C LEU A 363 10.72 -10.39 7.80
N THR A 364 9.52 -10.88 8.11
CA THR A 364 8.98 -10.92 9.47
C THR A 364 9.28 -12.26 10.09
N GLU A 365 9.18 -12.40 11.41
CA GLU A 365 9.31 -13.71 12.07
C GLU A 365 8.30 -14.72 11.51
N LYS A 366 7.07 -14.27 11.24
CA LYS A 366 6.01 -15.09 10.68
C LYS A 366 6.37 -15.62 9.29
N SER A 367 6.88 -14.77 8.40
CA SER A 367 7.32 -15.17 7.07
C SER A 367 8.58 -16.02 7.09
N ALA A 368 9.54 -15.74 7.99
CA ALA A 368 10.74 -16.55 8.17
C ALA A 368 10.40 -17.96 8.66
N ARG A 369 9.50 -18.08 9.65
CA ARG A 369 8.97 -19.39 10.10
C ARG A 369 8.25 -20.15 8.99
N ALA A 370 7.39 -19.48 8.23
CA ALA A 370 6.67 -20.12 7.11
C ALA A 370 7.61 -20.62 6.02
N ALA A 371 8.70 -19.91 5.77
CA ALA A 371 9.76 -20.32 4.83
C ALA A 371 10.80 -21.28 5.42
N SER A 372 10.66 -21.70 6.69
CA SER A 372 11.65 -22.50 7.42
C SER A 372 13.08 -21.89 7.38
N ARG A 373 13.16 -20.55 7.30
CA ARG A 373 14.44 -19.85 7.27
C ARG A 373 14.93 -19.56 8.68
N PRO A 374 16.14 -19.99 9.08
CA PRO A 374 16.72 -19.63 10.36
C PRO A 374 16.89 -18.11 10.50
N TYR A 375 16.62 -17.60 11.69
CA TYR A 375 16.81 -16.20 12.02
C TYR A 375 17.09 -16.02 13.52
N LEU A 376 17.72 -14.92 13.88
CA LEU A 376 17.75 -14.35 15.23
C LEU A 376 16.91 -13.07 15.20
N ALA A 377 16.22 -12.77 16.29
CA ALA A 377 15.45 -11.55 16.44
C ALA A 377 15.77 -10.86 17.76
N ALA A 378 15.78 -9.52 17.74
CA ALA A 378 15.82 -8.66 18.91
C ALA A 378 14.93 -7.46 18.71
N SER A 379 14.38 -6.91 19.80
CA SER A 379 13.48 -5.77 19.77
C SER A 379 13.78 -4.81 20.92
N TYR A 380 13.46 -3.51 20.71
CA TYR A 380 13.61 -2.51 21.76
C TYR A 380 12.38 -1.60 21.81
N PRO A 381 11.76 -1.36 22.99
CA PRO A 381 10.52 -0.62 23.10
C PRO A 381 10.75 0.90 23.08
N PHE A 382 9.83 1.66 22.50
CA PHE A 382 9.84 3.13 22.57
C PHE A 382 9.61 3.65 23.99
N SER A 383 8.98 2.88 24.87
CA SER A 383 8.75 3.25 26.27
C SER A 383 10.01 3.30 27.13
N ASP A 384 11.13 2.80 26.63
CA ASP A 384 12.46 2.85 27.30
C ASP A 384 13.48 3.64 26.47
N HIS A 385 13.03 4.48 25.55
CA HIS A 385 13.88 5.24 24.64
C HIS A 385 13.78 6.74 24.91
N GLY A 386 14.92 7.40 25.16
CA GLY A 386 14.99 8.79 25.65
C GLY A 386 14.23 9.81 24.81
N LYS A 387 14.44 9.82 23.50
CA LYS A 387 13.74 10.75 22.59
C LYS A 387 12.23 10.50 22.56
N SER A 388 11.81 9.25 22.60
CA SER A 388 10.39 8.86 22.61
C SER A 388 9.70 9.29 23.90
N LEU A 389 10.36 9.19 25.04
CA LEU A 389 9.88 9.67 26.33
C LEU A 389 9.67 11.20 26.32
N ILE A 390 10.61 11.95 25.73
CA ILE A 390 10.47 13.43 25.56
C ILE A 390 9.23 13.77 24.71
N MET A 391 8.95 12.96 23.71
CA MET A 391 7.84 13.17 22.77
C MET A 391 6.51 12.58 23.24
N GLU A 392 6.45 11.89 24.40
CA GLU A 392 5.31 11.10 24.86
C GLU A 392 4.88 10.00 23.86
N ALA A 393 5.73 9.63 22.90
CA ALA A 393 5.51 8.66 21.86
C ALA A 393 6.04 7.28 22.29
N LYS A 394 5.38 6.67 23.28
CA LYS A 394 5.87 5.49 24.02
C LYS A 394 5.34 4.16 23.48
N ASP A 395 4.38 4.20 22.56
CA ASP A 395 3.73 3.00 22.04
C ASP A 395 4.61 2.29 21.01
N GLY A 396 4.73 0.97 21.18
CA GLY A 396 5.39 0.08 20.24
C GLY A 396 6.89 -0.11 20.47
N PHE A 397 7.56 -0.57 19.42
CA PHE A 397 8.95 -1.02 19.45
C PHE A 397 9.57 -1.01 18.05
N VAL A 398 10.90 -1.17 18.01
CA VAL A 398 11.64 -1.60 16.81
C VAL A 398 12.09 -3.04 16.96
N LYS A 399 12.14 -3.79 15.85
CA LYS A 399 12.61 -5.19 15.82
C LYS A 399 13.49 -5.40 14.59
N LEU A 400 14.62 -6.10 14.78
CA LEU A 400 15.51 -6.55 13.71
C LEU A 400 15.52 -8.08 13.65
N LEU A 401 15.64 -8.58 12.42
CA LEU A 401 15.93 -9.98 12.13
C LEU A 401 17.29 -10.08 11.45
N ALA A 402 18.12 -11.01 11.92
CA ALA A 402 19.45 -11.29 11.34
C ALA A 402 19.59 -12.76 10.95
N ASP A 403 20.35 -13.02 9.91
CA ASP A 403 20.81 -14.36 9.56
C ASP A 403 21.82 -14.86 10.60
N PRO A 404 21.60 -16.03 11.25
CA PRO A 404 22.44 -16.48 12.35
C PRO A 404 23.90 -16.79 11.96
N ALA A 405 24.14 -17.10 10.69
CA ALA A 405 25.47 -17.51 10.22
C ALA A 405 26.33 -16.33 9.78
N SER A 406 25.71 -15.32 9.15
CA SER A 406 26.42 -14.16 8.58
C SER A 406 26.26 -12.88 9.39
N GLY A 407 25.23 -12.79 10.25
CA GLY A 407 24.82 -11.55 10.91
C GLY A 407 24.16 -10.54 9.95
N GLU A 408 23.93 -10.89 8.65
CA GLU A 408 23.26 -10.01 7.69
C GLU A 408 21.84 -9.66 8.18
N ILE A 409 21.47 -8.39 8.11
CA ILE A 409 20.11 -7.92 8.44
C ILE A 409 19.18 -8.39 7.33
N ILE A 410 18.18 -9.21 7.66
CA ILE A 410 17.24 -9.83 6.72
C ILE A 410 15.81 -9.34 6.88
N GLY A 411 15.54 -8.55 7.91
CA GLY A 411 14.24 -7.94 8.13
C GLY A 411 14.27 -6.90 9.25
N GLY A 412 13.33 -5.97 9.17
CA GLY A 412 13.13 -4.94 10.19
C GLY A 412 11.66 -4.55 10.32
N CYS A 413 11.26 -4.21 11.54
CA CYS A 413 9.92 -3.75 11.88
C CYS A 413 10.02 -2.55 12.82
N CYS A 414 9.20 -1.53 12.57
CA CYS A 414 8.99 -0.40 13.47
C CYS A 414 7.50 -0.23 13.71
N VAL A 415 7.04 -0.39 14.93
CA VAL A 415 5.71 0.08 15.37
C VAL A 415 5.98 1.28 16.25
N GLY A 416 5.75 2.49 15.76
CA GLY A 416 6.14 3.68 16.54
C GLY A 416 5.96 5.00 15.82
N PRO A 417 6.43 6.09 16.44
CA PRO A 417 6.36 7.41 15.85
C PRO A 417 7.20 7.46 14.57
N VAL A 418 6.65 8.07 13.52
CA VAL A 418 7.30 8.25 12.20
C VAL A 418 7.97 6.97 11.66
N GLY A 419 7.35 5.79 11.93
CA GLY A 419 7.91 4.49 11.57
C GLY A 419 8.25 4.37 10.09
N GLY A 420 7.45 5.01 9.22
CA GLY A 420 7.70 5.09 7.78
C GLY A 420 9.01 5.81 7.42
N GLU A 421 9.49 6.74 8.25
CA GLU A 421 10.77 7.40 8.06
C GLU A 421 11.90 6.57 8.68
N LEU A 422 11.70 6.05 9.89
CA LEU A 422 12.71 5.27 10.61
C LEU A 422 13.12 3.99 9.89
N ILE A 423 12.21 3.32 9.20
CA ILE A 423 12.49 2.07 8.49
C ILE A 423 13.49 2.24 7.34
N HIS A 424 13.68 3.47 6.82
CA HIS A 424 14.58 3.73 5.70
C HIS A 424 16.05 3.47 6.03
N GLU A 425 16.46 3.58 7.28
CA GLU A 425 17.80 3.19 7.72
C GLU A 425 18.00 1.68 7.50
N ILE A 426 17.02 0.87 7.87
CA ILE A 426 17.10 -0.58 7.71
C ILE A 426 16.99 -0.99 6.24
N ILE A 427 16.19 -0.27 5.43
CA ILE A 427 16.17 -0.47 3.98
C ILE A 427 17.58 -0.23 3.38
N ALA A 428 18.25 0.85 3.79
CA ALA A 428 19.59 1.16 3.32
C ALA A 428 20.62 0.12 3.77
N ALA A 429 20.53 -0.32 5.03
CA ALA A 429 21.37 -1.39 5.58
C ALA A 429 21.19 -2.70 4.80
N MET A 430 19.94 -3.15 4.59
CA MET A 430 19.62 -4.35 3.82
C MET A 430 20.01 -4.25 2.35
N HIS A 431 19.87 -3.06 1.74
CA HIS A 431 20.33 -2.83 0.36
C HIS A 431 21.84 -3.07 0.22
N LYS A 432 22.62 -2.70 1.23
CA LYS A 432 24.06 -2.90 1.28
C LYS A 432 24.48 -4.24 1.90
N ARG A 433 23.51 -5.09 2.28
CA ARG A 433 23.75 -6.36 2.99
C ARG A 433 24.59 -6.16 4.27
N MET A 434 24.30 -5.05 4.99
CA MET A 434 24.95 -4.77 6.28
C MET A 434 24.64 -5.86 7.29
N THR A 435 25.61 -6.12 8.14
CA THR A 435 25.48 -6.98 9.29
C THR A 435 24.99 -6.19 10.50
N VAL A 436 24.44 -6.87 11.51
CA VAL A 436 24.09 -6.27 12.80
C VAL A 436 25.32 -5.69 13.52
N HIS A 437 26.50 -6.25 13.32
CA HIS A 437 27.77 -5.71 13.85
C HIS A 437 28.11 -4.33 13.25
N GLU A 438 27.95 -4.19 11.95
CA GLU A 438 28.20 -2.92 11.25
C GLU A 438 27.19 -1.86 11.69
N LEU A 439 25.89 -2.22 11.82
CA LEU A 439 24.85 -1.31 12.28
C LEU A 439 25.07 -0.88 13.74
N ALA A 440 25.43 -1.81 14.63
CA ALA A 440 25.74 -1.53 16.03
C ALA A 440 26.97 -0.61 16.19
N ALA A 441 27.98 -0.75 15.30
CA ALA A 441 29.17 0.08 15.31
C ALA A 441 28.96 1.48 14.66
N MET A 442 27.84 1.70 13.97
CA MET A 442 27.54 2.96 13.31
C MET A 442 27.17 4.03 14.37
N PRO A 443 27.72 5.26 14.28
CA PRO A 443 27.35 6.32 15.21
C PRO A 443 25.92 6.80 14.96
N HIS A 444 25.09 6.76 15.99
CA HIS A 444 23.75 7.38 15.98
C HIS A 444 23.78 8.67 16.79
N TYR A 445 23.18 9.74 16.25
CA TYR A 445 23.16 11.02 16.94
C TYR A 445 22.15 11.02 18.08
N HIS A 446 22.62 11.40 19.29
CA HIS A 446 21.80 11.49 20.51
C HIS A 446 21.35 12.94 20.81
N PRO A 447 20.07 13.19 21.22
CA PRO A 447 18.93 12.24 21.22
C PRO A 447 18.12 12.31 19.92
N THR A 448 17.97 11.20 19.23
CA THR A 448 17.14 11.09 18.02
C THR A 448 16.25 9.84 18.10
N LEU A 449 15.19 9.78 17.29
CA LEU A 449 14.38 8.55 17.18
C LEU A 449 15.15 7.42 16.49
N ALA A 450 16.07 7.75 15.57
CA ALA A 450 16.81 6.75 14.79
C ALA A 450 17.79 5.93 15.65
N GLU A 451 18.35 6.50 16.75
CA GLU A 451 19.27 5.76 17.61
C GLU A 451 18.67 4.52 18.27
N ILE A 452 17.33 4.38 18.24
CA ILE A 452 16.64 3.20 18.76
C ILE A 452 17.07 1.91 18.06
N TRP A 453 17.51 1.98 16.81
CA TRP A 453 17.99 0.82 16.05
C TRP A 453 19.30 0.23 16.58
N ALA A 454 20.10 1.03 17.26
CA ALA A 454 21.35 0.54 17.86
C ALA A 454 21.12 -0.56 18.89
N TYR A 455 20.07 -0.45 19.71
CA TYR A 455 19.83 -1.41 20.80
C TYR A 455 19.57 -2.85 20.31
N PRO A 456 18.62 -3.12 19.39
CA PRO A 456 18.45 -4.47 18.86
C PRO A 456 19.64 -4.92 17.99
N ALA A 457 20.38 -3.99 17.37
CA ALA A 457 21.58 -4.33 16.61
C ALA A 457 22.70 -4.82 17.52
N GLU A 458 22.97 -4.15 18.67
CA GLU A 458 23.93 -4.55 19.68
C GLU A 458 23.57 -5.92 20.27
N GLU A 459 22.30 -6.13 20.66
CA GLU A 459 21.84 -7.41 21.20
C GLU A 459 22.05 -8.57 20.20
N LEU A 460 21.76 -8.34 18.91
CA LEU A 460 21.96 -9.35 17.87
C LEU A 460 23.44 -9.57 17.57
N ALA A 461 24.26 -8.53 17.60
CA ALA A 461 25.70 -8.66 17.41
C ALA A 461 26.35 -9.57 18.50
N ASP A 462 25.91 -9.44 19.75
CA ASP A 462 26.33 -10.33 20.83
C ASP A 462 25.88 -11.79 20.63
N LYS A 463 24.67 -12.00 20.07
CA LYS A 463 24.10 -13.33 19.78
C LYS A 463 24.74 -14.03 18.58
N CYS A 464 25.07 -13.27 17.53
CA CYS A 464 25.67 -13.82 16.30
C CYS A 464 27.14 -14.30 16.50
N GLY A 465 27.79 -13.89 17.58
CA GLY A 465 29.23 -14.14 17.79
C GLY A 465 30.10 -13.30 16.83
N ARG A 466 31.37 -13.20 17.13
CA ARG A 466 32.36 -12.53 16.27
C ARG A 466 32.89 -13.45 15.20
#